data_1bfc7289a36b698fa4aaa8b6c285f59b
#
_entry.id   1bfc7289a36b698fa4aaa8b6c285f59b
#
_cell.length_a   1.000
_cell.length_b   1.000
_cell.length_c   1.000
_cell.angle_alpha   90.00
_cell.angle_beta   90.00
_cell.angle_gamma   90.00
#
_symmetry.space_group_name_H-M   'P 1'
#
loop_
_entity.id
_entity.type
_entity.pdbx_description
1 polymer ?
#
loop_
_entity_poly.entity_id
_entity_poly.type
_entity_poly.pdbx_seq_one_letter_code
_entity_poly.pdbx_strand_id
1 'polypeptide(L)'
;MRELDWLILRKLYERRSMSKAAEDLYITQSALTKRVKAIEQEWGIEVVKRSNQGVTFTEDGRYLVKKAGIMLDFLGEIREHFSERHGVKELVRVGVPNSFARLHMPKLLKGYVDAHNRLQFKTFPNSSDMLIRQITDGTIDIAIVCGDYPFLGEKICLFEEELYIMAPMGTALEDVEHLPIIESYLNPMVKLLLNQWWKDHFGESLHAAHFVPYSDIAIEMVENGLGICFLFGSDWAFDRSRFQLIPIYNKEQEPVSRRVWMMLSDSCYRNQDIMDFISFTEEYYHVNKIERK
;
A
#
# COMPACT_ATOMS: atom_id res chain seq x y z
N MET A 1 -13.90 31.31 2.51
CA MET A 1 -12.94 30.18 2.41
C MET A 1 -13.52 29.04 1.57
N ARG A 2 -12.68 28.33 0.80
CA ARG A 2 -13.02 27.14 0.01
C ARG A 2 -12.54 25.89 0.76
N GLU A 3 -13.02 24.72 0.38
CA GLU A 3 -12.55 23.46 0.97
C GLU A 3 -11.03 23.27 0.93
N LEU A 4 -10.42 23.59 -0.21
CA LEU A 4 -8.95 23.57 -0.34
C LEU A 4 -8.25 24.42 0.73
N ASP A 5 -8.85 25.47 1.24
CA ASP A 5 -8.25 26.33 2.26
C ASP A 5 -8.16 25.61 3.61
N TRP A 6 -9.19 24.84 3.93
CA TRP A 6 -9.20 24.01 5.13
C TRP A 6 -8.15 22.89 5.05
N LEU A 7 -8.01 22.25 3.88
CA LEU A 7 -6.97 21.25 3.62
C LEU A 7 -5.57 21.86 3.71
N ILE A 8 -5.35 23.05 3.15
CA ILE A 8 -4.07 23.78 3.26
C ILE A 8 -3.70 24.02 4.71
N LEU A 9 -4.63 24.49 5.53
CA LEU A 9 -4.38 24.75 6.95
C LEU A 9 -3.96 23.47 7.69
N ARG A 10 -4.67 22.36 7.47
CA ARG A 10 -4.37 21.06 8.06
C ARG A 10 -2.99 20.55 7.64
N LYS A 11 -2.72 20.47 6.34
CA LYS A 11 -1.45 19.99 5.80
C LYS A 11 -0.26 20.84 6.21
N LEU A 12 -0.42 22.16 6.21
CA LEU A 12 0.64 23.06 6.64
C LEU A 12 0.93 22.92 8.15
N TYR A 13 -0.09 22.62 8.96
CA TYR A 13 0.08 22.35 10.39
C TYR A 13 0.83 21.03 10.63
N GLU A 14 0.52 19.98 9.87
CA GLU A 14 1.18 18.68 9.94
C GLU A 14 2.66 18.79 9.53
N ARG A 15 2.94 19.42 8.39
CA ARG A 15 4.26 19.42 7.76
C ARG A 15 5.20 20.51 8.28
N ARG A 16 4.69 21.59 8.87
CA ARG A 16 5.48 22.75 9.33
C ARG A 16 6.41 23.34 8.25
N SER A 17 6.10 23.09 6.99
CA SER A 17 6.88 23.49 5.82
C SER A 17 5.97 23.84 4.65
N MET A 18 6.18 25.05 4.07
CA MET A 18 5.41 25.47 2.90
C MET A 18 5.64 24.58 1.68
N SER A 19 6.89 24.15 1.45
CA SER A 19 7.23 23.31 0.30
C SER A 19 6.61 21.93 0.45
N LYS A 20 6.79 21.27 1.62
CA LYS A 20 6.24 19.94 1.86
C LYS A 20 4.70 19.92 1.86
N ALA A 21 4.06 20.95 2.43
CA ALA A 21 2.61 21.06 2.39
C ALA A 21 2.09 21.32 0.96
N ALA A 22 2.84 22.05 0.13
CA ALA A 22 2.48 22.28 -1.27
C ALA A 22 2.64 21.00 -2.09
N GLU A 23 3.70 20.22 -1.85
CA GLU A 23 3.89 18.89 -2.44
C GLU A 23 2.72 17.96 -2.11
N ASP A 24 2.35 17.83 -0.83
CA ASP A 24 1.22 17.01 -0.38
C ASP A 24 -0.12 17.40 -1.01
N LEU A 25 -0.28 18.66 -1.39
CA LEU A 25 -1.50 19.19 -1.98
C LEU A 25 -1.41 19.33 -3.52
N TYR A 26 -0.30 18.88 -4.11
CA TYR A 26 -0.05 18.94 -5.57
C TYR A 26 -0.25 20.33 -6.17
N ILE A 27 0.19 21.35 -5.43
CA ILE A 27 0.22 22.74 -5.87
C ILE A 27 1.63 23.30 -5.76
N THR A 28 1.90 24.40 -6.47
CA THR A 28 3.19 25.08 -6.30
C THR A 28 3.26 25.77 -4.95
N GLN A 29 4.46 25.86 -4.36
CA GLN A 29 4.68 26.61 -3.13
C GLN A 29 4.20 28.08 -3.25
N SER A 30 4.31 28.68 -4.43
CA SER A 30 3.81 30.04 -4.69
C SER A 30 2.29 30.11 -4.63
N ALA A 31 1.60 29.12 -5.15
CA ALA A 31 0.14 29.02 -5.08
C ALA A 31 -0.32 28.84 -3.64
N LEU A 32 0.29 27.93 -2.88
CA LEU A 32 0.01 27.73 -1.45
C LEU A 32 0.25 29.02 -0.66
N THR A 33 1.37 29.70 -0.91
CA THR A 33 1.68 30.98 -0.29
C THR A 33 0.61 32.05 -0.56
N LYS A 34 0.14 32.16 -1.80
CA LYS A 34 -0.94 33.08 -2.16
C LYS A 34 -2.25 32.73 -1.45
N ARG A 35 -2.57 31.44 -1.33
CA ARG A 35 -3.79 31.00 -0.63
C ARG A 35 -3.73 31.29 0.86
N VAL A 36 -2.60 31.00 1.54
CA VAL A 36 -2.43 31.34 2.97
C VAL A 36 -2.63 32.83 3.19
N LYS A 37 -2.01 33.68 2.36
CA LYS A 37 -2.23 35.15 2.44
C LYS A 37 -3.69 35.55 2.22
N ALA A 38 -4.39 34.89 1.29
CA ALA A 38 -5.81 35.16 1.07
C ALA A 38 -6.67 34.78 2.29
N ILE A 39 -6.36 33.67 2.95
CA ILE A 39 -7.00 33.26 4.21
C ILE A 39 -6.74 34.30 5.32
N GLU A 40 -5.49 34.74 5.47
CA GLU A 40 -5.09 35.76 6.45
C GLU A 40 -5.83 37.09 6.22
N GLN A 41 -5.94 37.51 4.96
CA GLN A 41 -6.69 38.71 4.58
C GLN A 41 -8.20 38.61 4.81
N GLU A 42 -8.79 37.43 4.50
CA GLU A 42 -10.23 37.19 4.67
C GLU A 42 -10.64 37.26 6.14
N TRP A 43 -9.78 36.79 7.05
CA TRP A 43 -10.07 36.79 8.49
C TRP A 43 -9.41 37.93 9.27
N GLY A 44 -8.55 38.72 8.63
CA GLY A 44 -7.82 39.81 9.27
C GLY A 44 -6.83 39.35 10.34
N ILE A 45 -6.27 38.18 10.21
CA ILE A 45 -5.34 37.54 11.17
C ILE A 45 -4.04 37.12 10.50
N GLU A 46 -2.98 36.94 11.28
CA GLU A 46 -1.79 36.25 10.85
C GLU A 46 -1.91 34.79 11.28
N VAL A 47 -1.92 33.84 10.30
CA VAL A 47 -2.04 32.41 10.57
C VAL A 47 -0.69 31.80 10.88
N VAL A 48 0.35 32.19 10.13
CA VAL A 48 1.68 31.59 10.25
C VAL A 48 2.80 32.62 10.24
N LYS A 49 3.82 32.38 11.05
CA LYS A 49 5.12 33.07 11.00
C LYS A 49 6.14 32.19 10.30
N ARG A 50 6.90 32.78 9.37
CA ARG A 50 7.95 32.11 8.62
C ARG A 50 9.30 32.40 9.23
N SER A 51 10.13 31.40 9.37
CA SER A 51 11.53 31.53 9.81
C SER A 51 12.41 30.57 8.99
N ASN A 52 13.73 30.71 9.15
CA ASN A 52 14.70 29.80 8.56
C ASN A 52 14.55 28.35 9.08
N GLN A 53 13.82 28.15 10.18
CA GLN A 53 13.52 26.83 10.77
C GLN A 53 12.18 26.24 10.32
N GLY A 54 11.46 26.92 9.42
CA GLY A 54 10.17 26.47 8.90
C GLY A 54 9.01 27.39 9.22
N VAL A 55 7.83 26.80 9.40
CA VAL A 55 6.56 27.50 9.64
C VAL A 55 6.08 27.25 11.06
N THR A 56 5.82 28.32 11.80
CA THR A 56 5.19 28.30 13.13
C THR A 56 3.81 28.94 13.06
N PHE A 57 2.84 28.35 13.76
CA PHE A 57 1.46 28.86 13.81
C PHE A 57 1.28 29.85 14.95
N THR A 58 0.58 30.95 14.67
CA THR A 58 0.11 31.89 15.69
C THR A 58 -0.96 31.22 16.56
N GLU A 59 -1.44 31.88 17.59
CA GLU A 59 -2.57 31.41 18.41
C GLU A 59 -3.85 31.35 17.57
N ASP A 60 -4.14 32.40 16.81
CA ASP A 60 -5.27 32.46 15.87
C ASP A 60 -5.14 31.39 14.79
N GLY A 61 -3.92 31.17 14.26
CA GLY A 61 -3.63 30.12 13.31
C GLY A 61 -3.93 28.73 13.85
N ARG A 62 -3.55 28.41 15.09
CA ARG A 62 -3.87 27.13 15.73
C ARG A 62 -5.38 26.96 15.95
N TYR A 63 -6.05 28.04 16.36
CA TYR A 63 -7.50 28.01 16.46
C TYR A 63 -8.16 27.70 15.11
N LEU A 64 -7.71 28.38 14.03
CA LEU A 64 -8.24 28.17 12.70
C LEU A 64 -7.98 26.75 12.17
N VAL A 65 -6.81 26.16 12.45
CA VAL A 65 -6.50 24.75 12.12
C VAL A 65 -7.44 23.79 12.84
N LYS A 66 -7.70 24.02 14.14
CA LYS A 66 -8.67 23.20 14.89
C LYS A 66 -10.06 23.27 14.25
N LYS A 67 -10.48 24.47 13.80
CA LYS A 67 -11.77 24.64 13.09
C LYS A 67 -11.76 24.05 11.69
N ALA A 68 -10.58 24.03 11.02
CA ALA A 68 -10.42 23.37 9.73
C ALA A 68 -10.71 21.86 9.81
N GLY A 69 -10.23 21.18 10.87
CA GLY A 69 -10.59 19.80 11.13
C GLY A 69 -12.11 19.60 11.20
N ILE A 70 -12.77 20.35 12.09
CA ILE A 70 -14.24 20.27 12.27
C ILE A 70 -15.00 20.56 10.96
N MET A 71 -14.56 21.53 10.17
CA MET A 71 -15.20 21.87 8.89
C MET A 71 -15.03 20.76 7.85
N LEU A 72 -13.88 20.12 7.79
CA LEU A 72 -13.62 19.00 6.89
C LEU A 72 -14.46 17.77 7.28
N ASP A 73 -14.55 17.49 8.58
CA ASP A 73 -15.40 16.40 9.10
C ASP A 73 -16.87 16.66 8.77
N PHE A 74 -17.35 17.89 8.99
CA PHE A 74 -18.74 18.28 8.66
C PHE A 74 -19.04 18.20 7.17
N LEU A 75 -18.10 18.59 6.31
CA LEU A 75 -18.25 18.42 4.86
C LEU A 75 -18.26 16.92 4.48
N GLY A 76 -17.50 16.08 5.20
CA GLY A 76 -17.55 14.63 5.10
C GLY A 76 -18.94 14.08 5.42
N GLU A 77 -19.53 14.47 6.56
CA GLU A 77 -20.89 14.07 6.96
C GLU A 77 -21.96 14.47 5.95
N ILE A 78 -21.86 15.70 5.38
CA ILE A 78 -22.78 16.16 4.33
C ILE A 78 -22.66 15.27 3.09
N ARG A 79 -21.45 14.93 2.66
CA ARG A 79 -21.22 14.05 1.50
C ARG A 79 -21.77 12.66 1.77
N GLU A 80 -21.52 12.11 2.95
CA GLU A 80 -22.04 10.81 3.37
C GLU A 80 -23.57 10.77 3.30
N HIS A 81 -24.23 11.78 3.88
CA HIS A 81 -25.68 11.88 3.86
C HIS A 81 -26.27 11.91 2.43
N PHE A 82 -25.64 12.63 1.51
CA PHE A 82 -26.12 12.70 0.13
C PHE A 82 -25.72 11.48 -0.71
N SER A 83 -24.56 10.87 -0.47
CA SER A 83 -24.16 9.64 -1.14
C SER A 83 -25.05 8.46 -0.74
N GLU A 84 -25.44 8.36 0.53
CA GLU A 84 -26.43 7.37 1.01
C GLU A 84 -27.80 7.56 0.37
N ARG A 85 -28.25 8.82 0.22
CA ARG A 85 -29.57 9.15 -0.32
C ARG A 85 -29.69 8.93 -1.83
N HIS A 86 -28.60 9.09 -2.58
CA HIS A 86 -28.57 8.98 -4.04
C HIS A 86 -27.96 7.67 -4.54
N GLY A 87 -27.47 6.80 -3.64
CA GLY A 87 -26.90 5.50 -3.99
C GLY A 87 -25.66 5.58 -4.90
N VAL A 88 -25.09 6.77 -5.07
CA VAL A 88 -23.91 7.00 -5.92
C VAL A 88 -22.68 7.01 -5.03
N LYS A 89 -22.04 5.85 -4.90
CA LYS A 89 -20.71 5.74 -4.29
C LYS A 89 -19.65 6.13 -5.32
N GLU A 90 -18.64 6.83 -4.87
CA GLU A 90 -17.47 7.11 -5.70
C GLU A 90 -16.74 5.82 -6.04
N LEU A 91 -16.43 5.63 -7.31
CA LEU A 91 -15.74 4.44 -7.80
C LEU A 91 -14.23 4.64 -7.72
N VAL A 92 -13.55 3.84 -6.92
CA VAL A 92 -12.08 3.76 -6.89
C VAL A 92 -11.60 2.50 -7.61
N ARG A 93 -10.64 2.68 -8.52
CA ARG A 93 -10.03 1.61 -9.31
C ARG A 93 -8.71 1.21 -8.65
N VAL A 94 -8.67 0.01 -8.06
CA VAL A 94 -7.53 -0.48 -7.30
C VAL A 94 -6.87 -1.64 -8.03
N GLY A 95 -5.64 -1.45 -8.51
CA GLY A 95 -4.82 -2.51 -9.06
C GLY A 95 -4.06 -3.25 -7.95
N VAL A 96 -4.09 -4.57 -7.96
CA VAL A 96 -3.44 -5.38 -6.92
C VAL A 96 -2.82 -6.65 -7.48
N PRO A 97 -1.70 -7.15 -6.93
CA PRO A 97 -1.22 -8.49 -7.22
C PRO A 97 -2.22 -9.56 -6.77
N ASN A 98 -2.23 -10.69 -7.45
CA ASN A 98 -3.20 -11.75 -7.15
C ASN A 98 -3.10 -12.26 -5.71
N SER A 99 -1.87 -12.39 -5.17
CA SER A 99 -1.63 -12.73 -3.77
C SER A 99 -2.27 -11.73 -2.81
N PHE A 100 -2.08 -10.42 -3.05
CA PHE A 100 -2.69 -9.37 -2.24
C PHE A 100 -4.22 -9.40 -2.34
N ALA A 101 -4.76 -9.60 -3.54
CA ALA A 101 -6.21 -9.71 -3.77
C ALA A 101 -6.84 -10.83 -2.93
N ARG A 102 -6.13 -11.94 -2.75
CA ARG A 102 -6.62 -13.10 -1.97
C ARG A 102 -6.41 -12.95 -0.47
N LEU A 103 -5.22 -12.55 -0.06
CA LEU A 103 -4.83 -12.57 1.36
C LEU A 103 -5.25 -11.33 2.13
N HIS A 104 -5.20 -10.19 1.50
CA HIS A 104 -5.29 -8.90 2.18
C HIS A 104 -6.54 -8.09 1.82
N MET A 105 -6.90 -8.04 0.53
CA MET A 105 -7.97 -7.16 0.05
C MET A 105 -9.33 -7.41 0.73
N PRO A 106 -9.79 -8.64 0.95
CA PRO A 106 -11.10 -8.88 1.59
C PRO A 106 -11.17 -8.32 3.01
N LYS A 107 -10.11 -8.49 3.80
CA LYS A 107 -10.05 -8.01 5.19
C LYS A 107 -9.94 -6.48 5.24
N LEU A 108 -9.10 -5.90 4.38
CA LEU A 108 -8.93 -4.45 4.25
C LEU A 108 -10.26 -3.77 3.86
N LEU A 109 -10.91 -4.28 2.80
CA LEU A 109 -12.18 -3.72 2.35
C LEU A 109 -13.30 -3.89 3.38
N LYS A 110 -13.36 -5.03 4.08
CA LYS A 110 -14.33 -5.25 5.15
C LYS A 110 -14.15 -4.21 6.26
N GLY A 111 -12.92 -4.00 6.72
CA GLY A 111 -12.62 -2.99 7.75
C GLY A 111 -13.02 -1.58 7.32
N TYR A 112 -12.70 -1.21 6.06
CA TYR A 112 -13.06 0.10 5.53
C TYR A 112 -14.59 0.29 5.39
N VAL A 113 -15.28 -0.69 4.82
CA VAL A 113 -16.75 -0.62 4.61
C VAL A 113 -17.51 -0.55 5.94
N ASP A 114 -17.04 -1.27 6.97
CA ASP A 114 -17.65 -1.20 8.31
C ASP A 114 -17.50 0.19 8.95
N ALA A 115 -16.39 0.89 8.64
CA ALA A 115 -16.10 2.20 9.21
C ALA A 115 -16.70 3.36 8.38
N HIS A 116 -16.70 3.26 7.05
CA HIS A 116 -16.91 4.42 6.17
C HIS A 116 -17.95 4.24 5.05
N ASN A 117 -18.07 3.07 4.42
CA ASN A 117 -19.03 2.72 3.36
C ASN A 117 -19.29 3.75 2.23
N ARG A 118 -18.31 4.61 1.92
CA ARG A 118 -18.45 5.73 0.96
C ARG A 118 -18.01 5.40 -0.45
N LEU A 119 -17.17 4.37 -0.62
CA LEU A 119 -16.56 4.00 -1.91
C LEU A 119 -17.16 2.74 -2.48
N GLN A 120 -17.16 2.67 -3.82
CA GLN A 120 -17.30 1.44 -4.58
C GLN A 120 -15.93 1.05 -5.13
N PHE A 121 -15.53 -0.20 -4.92
CA PHE A 121 -14.22 -0.69 -5.36
C PHE A 121 -14.32 -1.50 -6.63
N LYS A 122 -13.47 -1.16 -7.61
CA LYS A 122 -13.23 -2.00 -8.78
C LYS A 122 -11.79 -2.48 -8.73
N THR A 123 -11.61 -3.78 -8.53
CA THR A 123 -10.29 -4.40 -8.37
C THR A 123 -9.78 -4.93 -9.70
N PHE A 124 -8.53 -4.65 -10.02
CA PHE A 124 -7.83 -5.10 -11.23
C PHE A 124 -6.65 -5.97 -10.81
N PRO A 125 -6.79 -7.32 -10.80
CA PRO A 125 -5.66 -8.20 -10.51
C PRO A 125 -4.68 -8.20 -11.68
N ASN A 126 -3.39 -7.96 -11.38
CA ASN A 126 -2.33 -8.00 -12.38
C ASN A 126 -0.95 -8.17 -11.73
N SER A 127 0.09 -8.34 -12.54
CA SER A 127 1.47 -8.32 -12.07
C SER A 127 1.93 -6.90 -11.71
N SER A 128 2.88 -6.76 -10.79
CA SER A 128 3.36 -5.46 -10.31
C SER A 128 3.86 -4.53 -11.43
N ASP A 129 4.55 -5.08 -12.43
CA ASP A 129 5.04 -4.32 -13.59
C ASP A 129 3.89 -3.77 -14.47
N MET A 130 2.81 -4.56 -14.64
CA MET A 130 1.61 -4.11 -15.34
C MET A 130 0.83 -3.06 -14.54
N LEU A 131 0.75 -3.23 -13.21
CA LEU A 131 0.08 -2.26 -12.33
C LEU A 131 0.77 -0.90 -12.36
N ILE A 132 2.10 -0.87 -12.44
CA ILE A 132 2.86 0.38 -12.58
C ILE A 132 2.54 1.09 -13.91
N ARG A 133 2.37 0.35 -14.99
CA ARG A 133 1.94 0.93 -16.27
C ARG A 133 0.51 1.48 -16.16
N GLN A 134 -0.41 0.71 -15.58
CA GLN A 134 -1.80 1.09 -15.44
C GLN A 134 -2.02 2.32 -14.55
N ILE A 135 -1.22 2.49 -13.49
CA ILE A 135 -1.30 3.70 -12.66
C ILE A 135 -0.68 4.90 -13.37
N THR A 136 0.39 4.70 -14.15
CA THR A 136 1.04 5.76 -14.91
C THR A 136 0.16 6.27 -16.06
N ASP A 137 -0.62 5.41 -16.71
CA ASP A 137 -1.55 5.80 -17.79
C ASP A 137 -2.94 6.20 -17.29
N GLY A 138 -3.17 6.17 -15.97
CA GLY A 138 -4.44 6.58 -15.35
C GLY A 138 -5.58 5.55 -15.45
N THR A 139 -5.30 4.32 -15.87
CA THR A 139 -6.29 3.23 -15.93
C THR A 139 -6.77 2.84 -14.54
N ILE A 140 -5.91 2.92 -13.54
CA ILE A 140 -6.22 2.69 -12.12
C ILE A 140 -5.83 3.91 -11.27
N ASP A 141 -6.49 4.08 -10.13
CA ASP A 141 -6.28 5.19 -9.21
C ASP A 141 -5.21 4.86 -8.16
N ILE A 142 -5.26 3.64 -7.63
CA ILE A 142 -4.34 3.11 -6.62
C ILE A 142 -3.74 1.79 -7.15
N ALA A 143 -2.43 1.61 -7.00
CA ALA A 143 -1.77 0.35 -7.26
C ALA A 143 -1.10 -0.19 -5.99
N ILE A 144 -1.41 -1.44 -5.63
CA ILE A 144 -0.58 -2.18 -4.68
C ILE A 144 0.49 -2.92 -5.46
N VAL A 145 1.74 -2.78 -5.06
CA VAL A 145 2.90 -3.31 -5.79
C VAL A 145 3.82 -4.05 -4.83
N CYS A 146 4.19 -5.27 -5.19
CA CYS A 146 5.13 -6.09 -4.43
C CYS A 146 6.54 -5.98 -5.00
N GLY A 147 7.48 -5.46 -4.20
CA GLY A 147 8.86 -5.19 -4.57
C GLY A 147 9.15 -3.71 -4.84
N ASP A 148 10.43 -3.40 -4.92
CA ASP A 148 10.92 -2.02 -5.08
C ASP A 148 11.02 -1.65 -6.56
N TYR A 149 10.00 -0.96 -7.04
CA TYR A 149 9.97 -0.42 -8.39
C TYR A 149 10.16 1.09 -8.38
N PRO A 150 10.81 1.66 -9.42
CA PRO A 150 10.84 3.10 -9.61
C PRO A 150 9.44 3.63 -9.93
N PHE A 151 9.05 4.71 -9.28
CA PHE A 151 7.79 5.40 -9.50
C PHE A 151 7.97 6.88 -9.20
N LEU A 152 7.44 7.75 -10.07
CA LEU A 152 7.61 9.21 -9.94
C LEU A 152 6.56 9.86 -9.02
N GLY A 153 5.46 9.17 -8.73
CA GLY A 153 4.40 9.62 -7.83
C GLY A 153 4.68 9.25 -6.37
N GLU A 154 3.70 9.49 -5.52
CA GLU A 154 3.76 9.09 -4.11
C GLU A 154 3.61 7.58 -3.95
N LYS A 155 4.43 7.01 -3.07
CA LYS A 155 4.35 5.62 -2.66
C LYS A 155 4.47 5.49 -1.15
N ILE A 156 3.58 4.70 -0.56
CA ILE A 156 3.49 4.43 0.86
C ILE A 156 3.88 2.97 1.09
N CYS A 157 4.86 2.71 1.95
CA CYS A 157 5.21 1.35 2.33
C CYS A 157 4.16 0.81 3.32
N LEU A 158 3.42 -0.21 2.93
CA LEU A 158 2.39 -0.79 3.79
C LEU A 158 3.00 -1.78 4.78
N PHE A 159 3.76 -2.75 4.29
CA PHE A 159 4.44 -3.76 5.10
C PHE A 159 5.56 -4.45 4.31
N GLU A 160 6.27 -5.33 5.00
CA GLU A 160 7.27 -6.21 4.44
C GLU A 160 6.84 -7.66 4.64
N GLU A 161 7.02 -8.51 3.64
CA GLU A 161 6.69 -9.93 3.68
C GLU A 161 7.92 -10.78 3.36
N GLU A 162 8.11 -11.83 4.15
CA GLU A 162 9.23 -12.76 4.02
C GLU A 162 8.94 -13.86 2.99
N LEU A 163 9.99 -14.45 2.46
CA LEU A 163 9.95 -15.55 1.51
C LEU A 163 10.10 -16.89 2.20
N TYR A 164 9.26 -17.84 1.83
CA TYR A 164 9.24 -19.21 2.36
C TYR A 164 9.24 -20.26 1.25
N ILE A 165 9.74 -21.44 1.57
CA ILE A 165 9.47 -22.67 0.82
C ILE A 165 8.32 -23.38 1.52
N MET A 166 7.25 -23.67 0.78
CA MET A 166 6.20 -24.58 1.24
C MET A 166 6.58 -26.01 0.85
N ALA A 167 6.69 -26.88 1.84
CA ALA A 167 7.10 -28.27 1.68
C ALA A 167 6.28 -29.19 2.59
N PRO A 168 6.29 -30.51 2.36
CA PRO A 168 5.73 -31.50 3.28
C PRO A 168 6.31 -31.34 4.69
N MET A 169 5.50 -31.64 5.73
CA MET A 169 5.93 -31.54 7.12
C MET A 169 7.14 -32.45 7.38
N GLY A 170 8.15 -31.90 8.05
CA GLY A 170 9.39 -32.63 8.38
C GLY A 170 10.46 -32.61 7.28
N THR A 171 10.22 -31.96 6.13
CA THR A 171 11.26 -31.73 5.11
C THR A 171 12.37 -30.84 5.68
N ALA A 172 13.61 -31.31 5.69
CA ALA A 172 14.75 -30.48 6.03
C ALA A 172 15.14 -29.57 4.84
N LEU A 173 15.81 -28.45 5.12
CA LEU A 173 16.19 -27.51 4.05
C LEU A 173 17.14 -28.18 3.03
N GLU A 174 18.02 -29.05 3.50
CA GLU A 174 18.98 -29.80 2.69
C GLU A 174 18.31 -30.78 1.70
N ASP A 175 17.09 -31.23 2.02
CA ASP A 175 16.36 -32.21 1.20
C ASP A 175 15.53 -31.55 0.08
N VAL A 176 15.31 -30.20 0.12
CA VAL A 176 14.43 -29.54 -0.84
C VAL A 176 14.97 -29.56 -2.26
N GLU A 177 16.29 -29.66 -2.46
CA GLU A 177 16.92 -29.74 -3.79
C GLU A 177 16.52 -31.01 -4.59
N HIS A 178 16.11 -32.05 -3.87
CA HIS A 178 15.69 -33.32 -4.47
C HIS A 178 14.19 -33.37 -4.80
N LEU A 179 13.44 -32.35 -4.41
CA LEU A 179 11.99 -32.28 -4.64
C LEU A 179 11.64 -31.49 -5.92
N PRO A 180 10.64 -31.92 -6.68
CA PRO A 180 10.18 -31.15 -7.83
C PRO A 180 9.73 -29.74 -7.41
N ILE A 181 10.14 -28.73 -8.17
CA ILE A 181 9.82 -27.33 -7.89
C ILE A 181 8.63 -26.89 -8.75
N ILE A 182 7.63 -26.29 -8.11
CA ILE A 182 6.47 -25.68 -8.73
C ILE A 182 6.68 -24.16 -8.72
N GLU A 183 7.01 -23.59 -9.88
CA GLU A 183 7.21 -22.16 -10.03
C GLU A 183 5.87 -21.46 -10.32
N SER A 184 5.42 -20.59 -9.42
CA SER A 184 4.37 -19.61 -9.72
C SER A 184 4.99 -18.33 -10.30
N TYR A 185 4.15 -17.47 -10.90
CA TYR A 185 4.65 -16.20 -11.44
C TYR A 185 5.36 -15.38 -10.36
N LEU A 186 6.63 -15.13 -10.58
CA LEU A 186 7.48 -14.25 -9.80
C LEU A 186 7.97 -13.11 -10.70
N ASN A 187 8.09 -11.91 -10.12
CA ASN A 187 8.73 -10.84 -10.88
C ASN A 187 10.20 -11.17 -11.17
N PRO A 188 10.79 -10.61 -12.27
CA PRO A 188 12.15 -10.96 -12.69
C PRO A 188 13.24 -10.76 -11.61
N MET A 189 13.07 -9.75 -10.74
CA MET A 189 14.04 -9.49 -9.66
C MET A 189 14.00 -10.57 -8.59
N VAL A 190 12.81 -10.99 -8.19
CA VAL A 190 12.63 -12.11 -7.24
C VAL A 190 13.16 -13.41 -7.84
N LYS A 191 12.91 -13.65 -9.14
CA LYS A 191 13.41 -14.83 -9.82
C LYS A 191 14.95 -14.87 -9.84
N LEU A 192 15.61 -13.74 -10.09
CA LEU A 192 17.06 -13.63 -10.01
C LEU A 192 17.58 -13.91 -8.60
N LEU A 193 16.94 -13.32 -7.59
CA LEU A 193 17.30 -13.52 -6.19
C LEU A 193 17.17 -15.00 -5.77
N LEU A 194 16.06 -15.64 -6.15
CA LEU A 194 15.85 -17.07 -5.87
C LEU A 194 16.87 -17.97 -6.58
N ASN A 195 17.17 -17.71 -7.86
CA ASN A 195 18.18 -18.45 -8.59
C ASN A 195 19.57 -18.31 -7.95
N GLN A 196 19.92 -17.08 -7.49
CA GLN A 196 21.19 -16.86 -6.80
C GLN A 196 21.24 -17.56 -5.45
N TRP A 197 20.15 -17.41 -4.66
CA TRP A 197 20.03 -18.08 -3.36
C TRP A 197 20.14 -19.61 -3.50
N TRP A 198 19.42 -20.21 -4.46
CA TRP A 198 19.43 -21.64 -4.74
C TRP A 198 20.83 -22.12 -5.13
N LYS A 199 21.49 -21.40 -6.03
CA LYS A 199 22.86 -21.72 -6.45
C LYS A 199 23.86 -21.62 -5.30
N ASP A 200 23.70 -20.65 -4.42
CA ASP A 200 24.58 -20.45 -3.26
C ASP A 200 24.44 -21.59 -2.23
N HIS A 201 23.25 -22.20 -2.12
CA HIS A 201 22.97 -23.27 -1.15
C HIS A 201 23.21 -24.68 -1.71
N PHE A 202 22.86 -24.92 -2.98
CA PHE A 202 22.88 -26.25 -3.58
C PHE A 202 23.88 -26.40 -4.73
N GLY A 203 24.57 -25.33 -5.13
CA GLY A 203 25.60 -25.36 -6.16
C GLY A 203 25.10 -25.35 -7.60
N GLU A 204 23.82 -25.59 -7.83
CA GLU A 204 23.17 -25.69 -9.14
C GLU A 204 22.15 -24.55 -9.36
N SER A 205 21.74 -24.35 -10.61
CA SER A 205 20.65 -23.41 -10.91
C SER A 205 19.30 -24.01 -10.56
N LEU A 206 18.38 -23.18 -10.12
CA LEU A 206 16.99 -23.57 -9.84
C LEU A 206 16.29 -24.00 -11.13
N HIS A 207 15.75 -25.22 -11.15
CA HIS A 207 14.98 -25.75 -12.28
C HIS A 207 13.59 -26.14 -11.83
N ALA A 208 12.59 -25.43 -12.36
CA ALA A 208 11.20 -25.75 -12.09
C ALA A 208 10.73 -26.96 -12.92
N ALA A 209 10.07 -27.91 -12.26
CA ALA A 209 9.41 -29.04 -12.89
C ALA A 209 8.02 -28.66 -13.45
N HIS A 210 7.35 -27.69 -12.80
CA HIS A 210 6.01 -27.22 -13.17
C HIS A 210 5.95 -25.69 -13.12
N PHE A 211 5.13 -25.12 -14.03
CA PHE A 211 4.89 -23.67 -14.09
C PHE A 211 3.40 -23.40 -13.98
N VAL A 212 3.00 -22.52 -13.06
CA VAL A 212 1.62 -22.10 -12.84
C VAL A 212 1.50 -20.58 -12.75
N PRO A 213 0.37 -19.99 -13.12
CA PRO A 213 0.23 -18.53 -13.12
C PRO A 213 0.14 -17.92 -11.71
N TYR A 214 -0.35 -18.69 -10.73
CA TYR A 214 -0.71 -18.16 -9.41
C TYR A 214 -0.22 -19.07 -8.27
N SER A 215 0.12 -18.45 -7.14
CA SER A 215 0.63 -19.15 -5.96
C SER A 215 -0.38 -20.09 -5.30
N ASP A 216 -1.68 -19.81 -5.38
CA ASP A 216 -2.73 -20.70 -4.88
C ASP A 216 -2.79 -22.03 -5.65
N ILE A 217 -2.59 -21.99 -6.96
CA ILE A 217 -2.48 -23.22 -7.77
C ILE A 217 -1.21 -23.99 -7.37
N ALA A 218 -0.09 -23.29 -7.13
CA ALA A 218 1.13 -23.93 -6.66
C ALA A 218 0.93 -24.63 -5.29
N ILE A 219 0.23 -23.97 -4.36
CA ILE A 219 -0.14 -24.54 -3.05
C ILE A 219 -0.96 -25.82 -3.24
N GLU A 220 -2.01 -25.81 -4.05
CA GLU A 220 -2.82 -26.99 -4.32
C GLU A 220 -2.01 -28.13 -4.94
N MET A 221 -1.05 -27.84 -5.82
CA MET A 221 -0.15 -28.83 -6.38
C MET A 221 0.78 -29.43 -5.31
N VAL A 222 1.31 -28.60 -4.39
CA VAL A 222 2.10 -29.11 -3.23
C VAL A 222 1.25 -30.01 -2.35
N GLU A 223 0.00 -29.62 -2.05
CA GLU A 223 -0.93 -30.44 -1.25
C GLU A 223 -1.28 -31.76 -1.90
N ASN A 224 -1.20 -31.84 -3.22
CA ASN A 224 -1.38 -33.09 -4.00
C ASN A 224 -0.05 -33.88 -4.23
N GLY A 225 1.04 -33.47 -3.57
CA GLY A 225 2.31 -34.22 -3.59
C GLY A 225 3.14 -34.02 -4.86
N LEU A 226 2.95 -32.94 -5.60
CA LEU A 226 3.67 -32.66 -6.85
C LEU A 226 5.00 -31.92 -6.63
N GLY A 227 5.39 -31.64 -5.39
CA GLY A 227 6.67 -31.02 -5.06
C GLY A 227 6.57 -29.92 -4.01
N ILE A 228 7.38 -28.88 -4.18
CA ILE A 228 7.49 -27.71 -3.31
C ILE A 228 7.23 -26.42 -4.11
N CYS A 229 6.88 -25.33 -3.41
CA CYS A 229 6.77 -24.01 -4.06
C CYS A 229 7.31 -22.90 -3.17
N PHE A 230 7.52 -21.71 -3.77
CA PHE A 230 7.96 -20.50 -3.08
C PHE A 230 6.78 -19.57 -2.85
N LEU A 231 6.64 -19.06 -1.61
CA LEU A 231 5.55 -18.19 -1.20
C LEU A 231 6.08 -16.97 -0.45
N PHE A 232 5.54 -15.79 -0.79
CA PHE A 232 5.72 -14.61 0.05
C PHE A 232 4.56 -14.51 1.05
N GLY A 233 4.93 -14.21 2.32
CA GLY A 233 4.00 -14.14 3.44
C GLY A 233 3.58 -15.50 3.97
N SER A 234 3.19 -15.52 5.24
CA SER A 234 2.80 -16.73 5.97
C SER A 234 1.31 -16.98 6.05
N ASP A 235 0.48 -16.04 5.57
CA ASP A 235 -0.99 -16.05 5.78
C ASP A 235 -1.76 -16.95 4.79
N TRP A 236 -1.04 -17.71 3.97
CA TRP A 236 -1.65 -18.65 3.02
C TRP A 236 -2.41 -19.77 3.74
N ALA A 237 -3.59 -20.10 3.21
CA ALA A 237 -4.40 -21.21 3.71
C ALA A 237 -3.91 -22.52 3.09
N PHE A 238 -3.49 -23.46 3.92
CA PHE A 238 -3.16 -24.84 3.58
C PHE A 238 -3.18 -25.69 4.85
N ASP A 239 -3.14 -26.99 4.71
CA ASP A 239 -3.12 -27.93 5.84
C ASP A 239 -1.77 -27.91 6.59
N ARG A 240 -1.74 -27.14 7.69
CA ARG A 240 -0.58 -26.97 8.56
C ARG A 240 -0.16 -28.25 9.31
N SER A 241 -0.96 -29.29 9.32
CA SER A 241 -0.59 -30.58 9.90
C SER A 241 0.24 -31.44 8.94
N ARG A 242 0.13 -31.19 7.63
CA ARG A 242 0.79 -31.94 6.57
C ARG A 242 1.92 -31.19 5.91
N PHE A 243 1.91 -29.86 5.95
CA PHE A 243 2.84 -28.97 5.26
C PHE A 243 3.38 -27.89 6.19
N GLN A 244 4.56 -27.42 5.86
CA GLN A 244 5.28 -26.38 6.60
C GLN A 244 5.78 -25.28 5.68
N LEU A 245 6.09 -24.13 6.26
CA LEU A 245 6.83 -23.04 5.62
C LEU A 245 8.24 -23.01 6.19
N ILE A 246 9.23 -23.18 5.33
CA ILE A 246 10.66 -23.09 5.67
C ILE A 246 11.10 -21.68 5.28
N PRO A 247 11.53 -20.83 6.23
CA PRO A 247 11.97 -19.47 5.92
C PRO A 247 13.28 -19.48 5.14
N ILE A 248 13.44 -18.54 4.21
CA ILE A 248 14.64 -18.38 3.40
C ILE A 248 15.47 -17.23 3.95
N TYR A 249 16.75 -17.49 4.24
CA TYR A 249 17.70 -16.52 4.74
C TYR A 249 18.79 -16.22 3.71
N ASN A 250 19.22 -14.96 3.63
CA ASN A 250 20.36 -14.55 2.83
C ASN A 250 21.71 -14.98 3.51
N LYS A 251 22.85 -14.65 2.89
CA LYS A 251 24.18 -14.97 3.43
C LYS A 251 24.49 -14.29 4.75
N GLU A 252 23.86 -13.16 5.02
CA GLU A 252 23.96 -12.39 6.25
C GLU A 252 23.02 -12.91 7.35
N GLN A 253 22.34 -14.02 7.12
CA GLN A 253 21.36 -14.62 8.03
C GLN A 253 20.12 -13.72 8.27
N GLU A 254 19.80 -12.84 7.34
CA GLU A 254 18.59 -12.05 7.37
C GLU A 254 17.50 -12.72 6.53
N PRO A 255 16.21 -12.67 6.94
CA PRO A 255 15.12 -13.20 6.13
C PRO A 255 15.09 -12.55 4.74
N VAL A 256 14.94 -13.35 3.72
CA VAL A 256 14.70 -12.81 2.38
C VAL A 256 13.30 -12.27 2.33
N SER A 257 13.16 -10.98 2.08
CA SER A 257 11.89 -10.26 2.14
C SER A 257 11.67 -9.34 0.95
N ARG A 258 10.46 -8.84 0.80
CA ARG A 258 10.11 -7.77 -0.13
C ARG A 258 9.12 -6.80 0.51
N ARG A 259 9.21 -5.55 0.15
CA ARG A 259 8.25 -4.52 0.58
C ARG A 259 7.00 -4.54 -0.30
N VAL A 260 5.86 -4.28 0.33
CA VAL A 260 4.58 -4.07 -0.35
C VAL A 260 4.24 -2.58 -0.26
N TRP A 261 4.04 -1.97 -1.43
CA TRP A 261 3.84 -0.55 -1.59
C TRP A 261 2.43 -0.23 -2.09
N MET A 262 1.84 0.83 -1.59
CA MET A 262 0.69 1.48 -2.18
C MET A 262 1.18 2.70 -2.97
N MET A 263 0.91 2.72 -4.26
CA MET A 263 1.25 3.81 -5.20
C MET A 263 -0.02 4.55 -5.59
N LEU A 264 0.06 5.87 -5.67
CA LEU A 264 -1.09 6.75 -5.85
C LEU A 264 -0.98 7.52 -7.17
N SER A 265 -2.11 7.59 -7.91
CA SER A 265 -2.20 8.48 -9.07
C SER A 265 -2.61 9.88 -8.62
N ASP A 266 -2.35 10.89 -9.45
CA ASP A 266 -2.72 12.28 -9.16
C ASP A 266 -4.24 12.48 -9.00
N SER A 267 -5.06 11.58 -9.53
CA SER A 267 -6.52 11.63 -9.40
C SER A 267 -7.00 11.43 -7.97
N CYS A 268 -6.27 10.65 -7.16
CA CYS A 268 -6.62 10.36 -5.76
C CYS A 268 -6.79 11.64 -4.93
N TYR A 269 -5.94 12.64 -5.17
CA TYR A 269 -5.91 13.87 -4.37
C TYR A 269 -7.08 14.82 -4.64
N ARG A 270 -7.86 14.55 -5.68
CA ARG A 270 -9.05 15.33 -6.03
C ARG A 270 -10.30 14.84 -5.30
N ASN A 271 -10.22 13.71 -4.64
CA ASN A 271 -11.35 13.07 -3.98
C ASN A 271 -11.01 12.73 -2.53
N GLN A 272 -11.72 13.37 -1.59
CA GLN A 272 -11.46 13.19 -0.15
C GLN A 272 -11.78 11.76 0.31
N ASP A 273 -12.81 11.11 -0.22
CA ASP A 273 -13.18 9.75 0.17
C ASP A 273 -12.10 8.75 -0.24
N ILE A 274 -11.43 8.98 -1.38
CA ILE A 274 -10.26 8.18 -1.78
C ILE A 274 -9.06 8.44 -0.85
N MET A 275 -8.81 9.69 -0.46
CA MET A 275 -7.76 10.04 0.50
C MET A 275 -8.02 9.43 1.88
N ASP A 276 -9.28 9.39 2.31
CA ASP A 276 -9.67 8.74 3.58
C ASP A 276 -9.41 7.22 3.51
N PHE A 277 -9.69 6.57 2.37
CA PHE A 277 -9.33 5.16 2.17
C PHE A 277 -7.82 4.92 2.17
N ILE A 278 -7.03 5.82 1.58
CA ILE A 278 -5.57 5.75 1.60
C ILE A 278 -5.05 5.84 3.04
N SER A 279 -5.53 6.83 3.80
CA SER A 279 -5.15 7.01 5.21
C SER A 279 -5.57 5.82 6.07
N PHE A 280 -6.80 5.31 5.88
CA PHE A 280 -7.28 4.10 6.53
C PHE A 280 -6.38 2.89 6.22
N THR A 281 -5.99 2.72 4.96
CA THR A 281 -5.13 1.60 4.54
C THR A 281 -3.75 1.68 5.19
N GLU A 282 -3.16 2.87 5.26
CA GLU A 282 -1.88 3.11 5.94
C GLU A 282 -1.97 2.75 7.43
N GLU A 283 -2.98 3.27 8.14
CA GLU A 283 -3.20 2.97 9.55
C GLU A 283 -3.46 1.48 9.80
N TYR A 284 -4.29 0.84 8.96
CA TYR A 284 -4.61 -0.58 9.05
C TYR A 284 -3.37 -1.47 9.08
N TYR A 285 -2.38 -1.19 8.24
CA TYR A 285 -1.15 -1.97 8.20
C TYR A 285 -0.13 -1.55 9.26
N HIS A 286 -0.10 -0.28 9.68
CA HIS A 286 0.80 0.15 10.76
C HIS A 286 0.36 -0.39 12.12
N VAL A 287 -0.92 -0.38 12.45
CA VAL A 287 -1.46 -0.91 13.71
C VAL A 287 -1.29 -2.44 13.76
N ASN A 288 -1.65 -3.15 12.69
CA ASN A 288 -1.53 -4.61 12.64
C ASN A 288 -0.07 -5.12 12.63
N LYS A 289 0.91 -4.27 12.32
CA LYS A 289 2.34 -4.61 12.42
C LYS A 289 2.80 -4.71 13.89
N ILE A 290 2.16 -3.97 14.81
CA ILE A 290 2.47 -3.98 16.23
C ILE A 290 1.95 -5.27 16.89
N GLU A 291 0.82 -5.82 16.43
CA GLU A 291 0.22 -7.04 16.98
C GLU A 291 0.87 -8.35 16.47
N ARG A 292 1.64 -8.30 15.37
CA ARG A 292 2.31 -9.46 14.75
C ARG A 292 3.75 -9.69 15.22
N LYS A 293 4.28 -8.87 16.14
CA LYS A 293 5.55 -9.05 16.83
C LYS A 293 5.33 -9.63 18.23
#